data_f6a1640104345040526bc3f85d65f22f
#
_entry.id   f6a1640104345040526bc3f85d65f22f
#
_cell.length_a   1.000
_cell.length_b   1.000
_cell.length_c   1.000
_cell.angle_alpha   90.00
_cell.angle_beta   90.00
_cell.angle_gamma   90.00
#
_symmetry.space_group_name_H-M   'P 1'
#
loop_
_entity.id
_entity.type
_entity.pdbx_description
1 polymer ?
#
loop_
_entity_poly.entity_id
_entity_poly.type
_entity_poly.pdbx_seq_one_letter_code
_entity_poly.pdbx_strand_id
1 'polypeptide(L)'
;MMKKICFSKTKKTVALLTVGVLIMSVFGACGKKAANDTDESGRTIVTVGNWPSKEGKDKENIEERKQKFEAENTDFVIVPDSWGFDLKSFYAKAVGGQLPIVFNTNFTEVSQIIAAGYSADLTNELKKQGLYDKMNKDVLDVVSKDGKIYAYPFAAYVLGLAYNVDLFKKAGLMNADDTPKQPKDWNELAEFAVKIKDATGVPGFIFPTANNVGGWIFTSVAWSYGAEFMKKDGDKWKATFDSPEAAEALQFIKDLKWKYDVLPSNTFIDYTEQFKTFGTGKAAMIIAAGDMPGDVRSYEMNTESIGMMAIPKGPKGHITLMGGSVYEVSNNASDKQIEGAIKWIKTAYSPDLTEQFKENKEKDIKTRIGNNELITVKSMSPWNQESEAIKFEHELRDSLANGNPNHVKLYNDFVADMGDCVLHPEEPVCAQELYGILDSCIQAVLTDKNADCAELLKKANSDFQQNYLDNLDY
;
A
#
# COMPACT_ATOMS: atom_id res chain seq x y z
N MET A 1 -57.26 -20.24 10.80
CA MET A 1 -57.66 -21.63 10.90
C MET A 1 -56.47 -22.44 11.36
N MET A 2 -56.46 -22.83 12.64
CA MET A 2 -55.44 -23.60 13.30
C MET A 2 -55.52 -25.08 12.90
N LYS A 3 -54.38 -25.76 12.71
CA LYS A 3 -54.28 -27.19 13.04
C LYS A 3 -52.92 -27.50 13.65
N LYS A 4 -52.98 -27.73 14.95
CA LYS A 4 -51.97 -28.49 15.72
C LYS A 4 -52.08 -29.96 15.36
N ILE A 5 -50.96 -30.67 15.25
CA ILE A 5 -50.92 -32.12 15.44
C ILE A 5 -49.75 -32.47 16.35
N CYS A 6 -50.10 -33.38 17.25
CA CYS A 6 -49.43 -33.72 18.50
C CYS A 6 -48.42 -34.90 18.36
N PHE A 7 -47.49 -34.97 19.27
CA PHE A 7 -46.61 -36.02 19.75
C PHE A 7 -46.97 -37.50 19.52
N SER A 8 -45.93 -38.33 19.30
CA SER A 8 -45.88 -39.67 19.82
C SER A 8 -44.47 -40.03 20.28
N LYS A 9 -44.36 -40.32 21.59
CA LYS A 9 -43.20 -40.95 22.24
C LYS A 9 -43.31 -42.46 22.05
N THR A 10 -42.19 -43.15 21.75
CA THR A 10 -42.06 -44.57 22.03
C THR A 10 -40.66 -44.87 22.63
N LYS A 11 -40.69 -45.32 23.86
CA LYS A 11 -39.55 -45.93 24.60
C LYS A 11 -39.43 -47.40 24.23
N LYS A 12 -38.20 -47.93 24.15
CA LYS A 12 -37.76 -49.29 24.51
C LYS A 12 -36.23 -49.30 24.56
N THR A 13 -35.58 -49.36 25.60
CA THR A 13 -35.16 -50.29 26.66
C THR A 13 -34.14 -51.37 26.17
N VAL A 14 -32.89 -51.20 26.64
CA VAL A 14 -31.87 -52.11 27.19
C VAL A 14 -31.28 -53.23 26.35
N ALA A 15 -29.95 -53.18 26.17
CA ALA A 15 -29.05 -54.32 26.50
C ALA A 15 -27.65 -53.79 26.85
N LEU A 16 -27.22 -54.02 28.07
CA LEU A 16 -25.84 -53.92 28.56
C LEU A 16 -24.98 -55.04 27.95
N LEU A 17 -23.81 -54.69 27.46
CA LEU A 17 -22.67 -55.61 27.36
C LEU A 17 -21.41 -54.83 27.73
N THR A 18 -20.93 -55.08 28.93
CA THR A 18 -19.65 -54.68 29.49
C THR A 18 -18.50 -55.41 28.77
N VAL A 19 -17.60 -54.65 28.16
CA VAL A 19 -16.22 -55.07 27.98
C VAL A 19 -15.32 -53.94 28.42
N GLY A 20 -14.63 -54.15 29.53
CA GLY A 20 -13.61 -53.27 30.02
C GLY A 20 -12.35 -53.35 29.18
N VAL A 21 -11.85 -52.19 28.78
CA VAL A 21 -10.46 -52.01 28.35
C VAL A 21 -9.93 -50.69 28.85
N LEU A 22 -8.93 -50.79 29.66
CA LEU A 22 -7.88 -49.86 30.04
C LEU A 22 -8.02 -48.41 29.53
N ILE A 23 -8.26 -47.51 30.46
CA ILE A 23 -7.92 -46.11 30.34
C ILE A 23 -6.40 -46.00 30.52
N MET A 24 -5.64 -45.93 29.47
CA MET A 24 -4.32 -45.28 29.45
C MET A 24 -4.56 -43.81 29.21
N SER A 25 -4.49 -43.03 30.28
CA SER A 25 -4.35 -41.58 30.23
C SER A 25 -3.03 -41.22 29.58
N VAL A 26 -3.08 -40.93 28.28
CA VAL A 26 -2.02 -40.19 27.61
C VAL A 26 -2.40 -38.72 27.74
N PHE A 27 -1.82 -38.05 28.74
CA PHE A 27 -1.60 -36.63 28.64
C PHE A 27 -0.59 -36.40 27.53
N GLY A 28 -1.09 -36.35 26.28
CA GLY A 28 -0.35 -35.92 25.11
C GLY A 28 -0.38 -34.42 25.11
N ALA A 29 0.76 -33.82 25.40
CA ALA A 29 1.04 -32.41 25.12
C ALA A 29 0.44 -32.02 23.74
N CYS A 30 -0.23 -30.88 23.68
CA CYS A 30 -0.47 -30.15 22.43
C CYS A 30 0.88 -29.76 21.84
N GLY A 31 1.57 -30.70 21.25
CA GLY A 31 2.66 -30.43 20.34
C GLY A 31 2.04 -29.92 19.05
N LYS A 32 2.35 -28.66 18.67
CA LYS A 32 2.19 -28.18 17.30
C LYS A 32 2.66 -29.30 16.38
N LYS A 33 1.81 -29.81 15.49
CA LYS A 33 2.27 -30.62 14.38
C LYS A 33 3.14 -29.67 13.55
N ALA A 34 4.47 -29.78 13.69
CA ALA A 34 5.38 -29.18 12.76
C ALA A 34 4.96 -29.71 11.37
N ALA A 35 4.57 -28.84 10.46
CA ALA A 35 4.55 -29.18 9.05
C ALA A 35 5.96 -29.71 8.74
N ASN A 36 6.08 -30.78 7.96
CA ASN A 36 7.39 -31.29 7.56
C ASN A 36 8.13 -30.13 6.86
N ASP A 37 9.22 -29.64 7.46
CA ASP A 37 10.03 -28.55 6.91
C ASP A 37 10.77 -28.98 5.65
N THR A 38 10.76 -30.30 5.33
CA THR A 38 11.46 -30.89 4.19
C THR A 38 10.55 -31.79 3.36
N ASP A 39 10.85 -31.86 2.07
CA ASP A 39 10.25 -32.81 1.16
C ASP A 39 10.86 -34.24 1.33
N GLU A 40 10.38 -35.21 0.53
CA GLU A 40 10.86 -36.60 0.57
C GLU A 40 12.36 -36.74 0.20
N SER A 41 12.92 -35.76 -0.49
CA SER A 41 14.34 -35.70 -0.88
C SER A 41 15.21 -34.99 0.17
N GLY A 42 14.63 -34.51 1.28
CA GLY A 42 15.30 -33.73 2.34
C GLY A 42 15.54 -32.26 2.01
N ARG A 43 14.92 -31.71 0.95
CA ARG A 43 15.01 -30.28 0.61
C ARG A 43 14.05 -29.47 1.47
N THR A 44 14.50 -28.31 1.94
CA THR A 44 13.69 -27.41 2.74
C THR A 44 12.52 -26.84 1.92
N ILE A 45 11.30 -27.01 2.42
CA ILE A 45 10.09 -26.50 1.78
C ILE A 45 9.90 -25.03 2.12
N VAL A 46 9.75 -24.18 1.10
CA VAL A 46 9.36 -22.78 1.22
C VAL A 46 8.02 -22.58 0.50
N THR A 47 6.93 -22.49 1.23
CA THR A 47 5.62 -22.18 0.65
C THR A 47 5.52 -20.69 0.34
N VAL A 48 5.07 -20.35 -0.87
CA VAL A 48 5.00 -18.98 -1.34
C VAL A 48 3.56 -18.61 -1.69
N GLY A 49 3.00 -17.66 -0.97
CA GLY A 49 1.67 -17.14 -1.18
C GLY A 49 1.53 -16.29 -2.45
N ASN A 50 0.29 -15.90 -2.73
CA ASN A 50 -0.07 -15.07 -3.88
C ASN A 50 0.35 -15.67 -5.24
N TRP A 51 0.40 -17.01 -5.32
CA TRP A 51 0.78 -17.69 -6.56
C TRP A 51 -0.35 -17.59 -7.59
N PRO A 52 -0.07 -17.19 -8.86
CA PRO A 52 -1.10 -17.04 -9.87
C PRO A 52 -1.84 -18.36 -10.13
N SER A 53 -3.16 -18.36 -9.92
CA SER A 53 -4.02 -19.52 -10.13
C SER A 53 -4.50 -19.66 -11.57
N LYS A 54 -4.50 -18.54 -12.34
CA LYS A 54 -4.93 -18.50 -13.73
C LYS A 54 -3.74 -18.71 -14.66
N GLU A 55 -3.97 -19.43 -15.76
CA GLU A 55 -2.98 -19.53 -16.83
C GLU A 55 -2.73 -18.17 -17.47
N GLY A 56 -1.49 -17.89 -17.83
CA GLY A 56 -1.06 -16.65 -18.43
C GLY A 56 0.39 -16.31 -18.10
N LYS A 57 0.83 -15.19 -18.61
CA LYS A 57 2.22 -14.77 -18.56
C LYS A 57 2.80 -14.64 -17.14
N ASP A 58 1.99 -14.19 -16.18
CA ASP A 58 2.42 -14.05 -14.79
C ASP A 58 2.74 -15.43 -14.18
N LYS A 59 1.90 -16.44 -14.47
CA LYS A 59 2.15 -17.82 -14.02
C LYS A 59 3.37 -18.40 -14.70
N GLU A 60 3.51 -18.22 -16.01
CA GLU A 60 4.70 -18.68 -16.77
C GLU A 60 5.98 -18.07 -16.18
N ASN A 61 6.00 -16.77 -15.94
CA ASN A 61 7.17 -16.07 -15.41
C ASN A 61 7.57 -16.55 -14.00
N ILE A 62 6.59 -16.77 -13.10
CA ILE A 62 6.89 -17.23 -11.73
C ILE A 62 7.33 -18.71 -11.72
N GLU A 63 6.78 -19.55 -12.61
CA GLU A 63 7.21 -20.94 -12.76
C GLU A 63 8.64 -21.02 -13.32
N GLU A 64 8.99 -20.21 -14.32
CA GLU A 64 10.36 -20.12 -14.83
C GLU A 64 11.33 -19.67 -13.71
N ARG A 65 10.94 -18.66 -12.94
CA ARG A 65 11.71 -18.19 -11.78
C ARG A 65 11.91 -19.29 -10.74
N LYS A 66 10.87 -20.09 -10.46
CA LYS A 66 10.94 -21.24 -9.56
C LYS A 66 11.94 -22.27 -10.06
N GLN A 67 11.86 -22.67 -11.33
CA GLN A 67 12.77 -23.66 -11.92
C GLN A 67 14.22 -23.20 -11.82
N LYS A 68 14.50 -21.93 -12.15
CA LYS A 68 15.84 -21.35 -12.02
C LYS A 68 16.32 -21.32 -10.57
N PHE A 69 15.47 -20.88 -9.63
CA PHE A 69 15.78 -20.84 -8.21
C PHE A 69 16.16 -22.24 -7.67
N GLU A 70 15.36 -23.26 -7.96
CA GLU A 70 15.58 -24.63 -7.50
C GLU A 70 16.84 -25.29 -8.12
N ALA A 71 17.20 -24.92 -9.35
CA ALA A 71 18.43 -25.36 -10.00
C ALA A 71 19.68 -24.74 -9.35
N GLU A 72 19.60 -23.49 -8.91
CA GLU A 72 20.71 -22.77 -8.27
C GLU A 72 20.78 -23.02 -6.74
N ASN A 73 19.67 -23.43 -6.11
CA ASN A 73 19.53 -23.63 -4.67
C ASN A 73 18.96 -25.04 -4.37
N THR A 74 19.77 -26.06 -4.62
CA THR A 74 19.36 -27.48 -4.57
C THR A 74 18.86 -27.97 -3.21
N ASP A 75 19.14 -27.22 -2.13
CA ASP A 75 18.67 -27.48 -0.76
C ASP A 75 17.20 -27.07 -0.54
N PHE A 76 16.59 -26.36 -1.48
CA PHE A 76 15.26 -25.78 -1.33
C PHE A 76 14.30 -26.27 -2.41
N VAL A 77 13.02 -26.28 -2.05
CA VAL A 77 11.90 -26.47 -2.99
C VAL A 77 10.83 -25.42 -2.72
N ILE A 78 10.38 -24.72 -3.76
CA ILE A 78 9.30 -23.75 -3.71
C ILE A 78 7.96 -24.47 -3.91
N VAL A 79 7.07 -24.30 -2.95
CA VAL A 79 5.71 -24.86 -3.01
C VAL A 79 4.72 -23.71 -3.20
N PRO A 80 4.00 -23.68 -4.34
CA PRO A 80 3.00 -22.67 -4.61
C PRO A 80 1.83 -22.68 -3.61
N ASP A 81 1.40 -21.50 -3.15
CA ASP A 81 0.14 -21.28 -2.44
C ASP A 81 -0.62 -20.15 -3.12
N SER A 82 -1.86 -20.41 -3.55
CA SER A 82 -2.69 -19.41 -4.24
C SER A 82 -3.31 -18.37 -3.28
N TRP A 83 -3.18 -18.55 -1.97
CA TRP A 83 -3.68 -17.57 -1.02
C TRP A 83 -2.90 -16.27 -1.14
N GLY A 84 -3.61 -15.16 -1.35
CA GLY A 84 -3.11 -13.81 -1.24
C GLY A 84 -3.56 -13.20 0.08
N PHE A 85 -2.84 -12.18 0.55
CA PHE A 85 -3.22 -11.48 1.77
C PHE A 85 -4.65 -10.94 1.67
N ASP A 86 -5.44 -11.25 2.67
CA ASP A 86 -6.78 -10.73 2.90
C ASP A 86 -6.98 -10.63 4.42
N LEU A 87 -7.19 -9.44 4.91
CA LEU A 87 -7.25 -9.13 6.33
C LEU A 87 -8.29 -9.99 7.09
N LYS A 88 -9.43 -10.31 6.44
CA LYS A 88 -10.51 -11.10 7.06
C LYS A 88 -10.11 -12.54 7.31
N SER A 89 -9.25 -13.12 6.47
CA SER A 89 -8.80 -14.52 6.59
C SER A 89 -7.42 -14.64 7.26
N PHE A 90 -6.65 -13.56 7.30
CA PHE A 90 -5.27 -13.57 7.77
C PHE A 90 -5.14 -14.11 9.20
N TYR A 91 -5.81 -13.48 10.16
CA TYR A 91 -5.69 -13.87 11.57
C TYR A 91 -6.16 -15.29 11.84
N ALA A 92 -7.22 -15.74 11.17
CA ALA A 92 -7.69 -17.14 11.29
C ALA A 92 -6.63 -18.14 10.80
N LYS A 93 -5.98 -17.85 9.66
CA LYS A 93 -4.87 -18.64 9.13
C LYS A 93 -3.63 -18.59 10.03
N ALA A 94 -3.29 -17.41 10.53
CA ALA A 94 -2.13 -17.20 11.40
C ALA A 94 -2.27 -18.03 12.71
N VAL A 95 -3.39 -17.92 13.38
CA VAL A 95 -3.70 -18.72 14.59
C VAL A 95 -3.70 -20.21 14.28
N GLY A 96 -4.22 -20.60 13.11
CA GLY A 96 -4.25 -22.00 12.67
C GLY A 96 -2.89 -22.53 12.19
N GLY A 97 -1.84 -21.71 12.12
CA GLY A 97 -0.53 -22.08 11.57
C GLY A 97 -0.59 -22.45 10.08
N GLN A 98 -1.50 -21.81 9.32
CA GLN A 98 -1.80 -22.08 7.92
C GLN A 98 -1.32 -20.98 6.97
N LEU A 99 -0.54 -20.01 7.48
CA LEU A 99 0.09 -19.03 6.61
C LEU A 99 1.16 -19.70 5.76
N PRO A 100 1.30 -19.33 4.48
CA PRO A 100 2.49 -19.70 3.71
C PRO A 100 3.75 -19.13 4.39
N ILE A 101 4.90 -19.74 4.15
CA ILE A 101 6.18 -19.26 4.69
C ILE A 101 6.45 -17.84 4.20
N VAL A 102 6.22 -17.55 2.94
CA VAL A 102 6.37 -16.20 2.34
C VAL A 102 4.99 -15.69 1.93
N PHE A 103 4.64 -14.51 2.39
CA PHE A 103 3.45 -13.80 1.95
C PHE A 103 3.74 -12.31 1.82
N ASN A 104 2.95 -11.61 1.02
CA ASN A 104 3.11 -10.17 0.83
C ASN A 104 1.96 -9.39 1.47
N THR A 105 2.30 -8.21 2.03
CA THR A 105 1.35 -7.26 2.60
C THR A 105 1.73 -5.83 2.21
N ASN A 106 0.96 -4.86 2.69
CA ASN A 106 1.25 -3.44 2.52
C ASN A 106 1.76 -2.83 3.83
N PHE A 107 2.36 -1.66 3.77
CA PHE A 107 2.85 -0.95 4.96
C PHE A 107 1.76 -0.73 6.03
N THR A 108 0.50 -0.60 5.63
CA THR A 108 -0.66 -0.50 6.52
C THR A 108 -0.79 -1.66 7.53
N GLU A 109 -0.28 -2.83 7.18
CA GLU A 109 -0.52 -4.07 7.94
C GLU A 109 0.69 -4.49 8.80
N VAL A 110 1.89 -4.07 8.39
CA VAL A 110 3.16 -4.56 8.95
C VAL A 110 3.22 -4.38 10.46
N SER A 111 2.94 -3.18 10.97
CA SER A 111 2.99 -2.89 12.41
C SER A 111 2.09 -3.80 13.23
N GLN A 112 0.87 -4.04 12.75
CA GLN A 112 -0.13 -4.85 13.43
C GLN A 112 0.24 -6.34 13.40
N ILE A 113 0.75 -6.83 12.27
CA ILE A 113 1.20 -8.21 12.11
C ILE A 113 2.42 -8.49 13.00
N ILE A 114 3.39 -7.55 13.06
CA ILE A 114 4.54 -7.63 13.97
C ILE A 114 4.07 -7.62 15.43
N ALA A 115 3.14 -6.72 15.80
CA ALA A 115 2.63 -6.63 17.16
C ALA A 115 1.93 -7.92 17.61
N ALA A 116 1.19 -8.57 16.72
CA ALA A 116 0.54 -9.86 16.94
C ALA A 116 1.52 -11.05 16.92
N GLY A 117 2.79 -10.84 16.56
CA GLY A 117 3.83 -11.88 16.58
C GLY A 117 3.71 -12.92 15.47
N TYR A 118 3.15 -12.54 14.31
CA TYR A 118 2.97 -13.47 13.18
C TYR A 118 4.07 -13.39 12.13
N SER A 119 4.97 -12.41 12.21
CA SER A 119 6.17 -12.28 11.35
C SER A 119 7.43 -12.79 12.05
N ALA A 120 8.31 -13.44 11.31
CA ALA A 120 9.62 -13.88 11.77
C ALA A 120 10.62 -12.71 11.84
N ASP A 121 11.57 -12.78 12.76
CA ASP A 121 12.73 -11.88 12.81
C ASP A 121 13.70 -12.23 11.67
N LEU A 122 13.84 -11.32 10.70
CA LEU A 122 14.69 -11.49 9.52
C LEU A 122 16.08 -10.90 9.68
N THR A 123 16.37 -10.21 10.79
CA THR A 123 17.55 -9.35 11.00
C THR A 123 18.85 -10.08 10.70
N ASN A 124 19.02 -11.28 11.27
CA ASN A 124 20.26 -12.04 11.13
C ASN A 124 20.47 -12.52 9.68
N GLU A 125 19.40 -12.98 9.04
CA GLU A 125 19.51 -13.47 7.68
C GLU A 125 19.72 -12.34 6.67
N LEU A 126 19.08 -11.18 6.86
CA LEU A 126 19.31 -9.99 6.06
C LEU A 126 20.76 -9.48 6.18
N LYS A 127 21.33 -9.51 7.38
CA LYS A 127 22.78 -9.20 7.60
C LYS A 127 23.68 -10.21 6.92
N LYS A 128 23.41 -11.51 7.07
CA LYS A 128 24.19 -12.59 6.47
C LYS A 128 24.18 -12.51 4.93
N GLN A 129 23.04 -12.10 4.33
CA GLN A 129 22.93 -11.93 2.88
C GLN A 129 23.35 -10.53 2.39
N GLY A 130 23.86 -9.65 3.25
CA GLY A 130 24.38 -8.33 2.89
C GLY A 130 23.30 -7.35 2.41
N LEU A 131 22.06 -7.48 2.93
CA LEU A 131 20.91 -6.66 2.54
C LEU A 131 20.60 -5.55 3.53
N TYR A 132 20.96 -5.75 4.81
CA TYR A 132 20.62 -4.84 5.91
C TYR A 132 21.05 -3.39 5.64
N ASP A 133 22.31 -3.17 5.28
CA ASP A 133 22.88 -1.84 5.04
C ASP A 133 22.47 -1.23 3.68
N LYS A 134 21.77 -2.00 2.86
CA LYS A 134 21.29 -1.55 1.54
C LYS A 134 19.87 -0.99 1.56
N MET A 135 19.15 -1.17 2.67
CA MET A 135 17.79 -0.69 2.80
C MET A 135 17.73 0.83 2.98
N ASN A 136 16.66 1.43 2.49
CA ASN A 136 16.33 2.82 2.75
C ASN A 136 15.96 2.97 4.23
N LYS A 137 16.54 3.96 4.92
CA LYS A 137 16.35 4.15 6.37
C LYS A 137 14.90 4.49 6.73
N ASP A 138 14.22 5.31 5.92
CA ASP A 138 12.84 5.69 6.18
C ASP A 138 11.90 4.49 6.08
N VAL A 139 12.22 3.56 5.17
CA VAL A 139 11.45 2.31 5.01
C VAL A 139 11.75 1.30 6.13
N LEU A 140 13.01 1.28 6.63
CA LEU A 140 13.39 0.39 7.74
C LEU A 140 12.55 0.62 8.99
N ASP A 141 12.20 1.87 9.30
CA ASP A 141 11.40 2.20 10.48
C ASP A 141 10.02 1.54 10.44
N VAL A 142 9.41 1.44 9.24
CA VAL A 142 8.10 0.80 9.04
C VAL A 142 8.16 -0.72 9.27
N VAL A 143 9.26 -1.36 8.86
CA VAL A 143 9.41 -2.82 8.90
C VAL A 143 10.14 -3.34 10.14
N SER A 144 10.44 -2.44 11.10
CA SER A 144 11.25 -2.73 12.29
C SER A 144 10.47 -2.57 13.59
N LYS A 145 10.85 -3.37 14.59
CA LYS A 145 10.41 -3.22 15.98
C LYS A 145 11.54 -3.64 16.92
N ASP A 146 11.81 -2.83 17.93
CA ASP A 146 12.84 -3.12 18.95
C ASP A 146 14.23 -3.46 18.36
N GLY A 147 14.62 -2.77 17.27
CA GLY A 147 15.88 -2.96 16.56
C GLY A 147 15.97 -4.24 15.71
N LYS A 148 14.85 -4.91 15.48
CA LYS A 148 14.71 -6.11 14.65
C LYS A 148 13.88 -5.80 13.41
N ILE A 149 14.22 -6.44 12.28
CA ILE A 149 13.51 -6.32 11.02
C ILE A 149 12.62 -7.54 10.81
N TYR A 150 11.36 -7.31 10.46
CA TYR A 150 10.33 -8.35 10.33
C TYR A 150 9.78 -8.51 8.92
N ALA A 151 10.12 -7.60 8.00
CA ALA A 151 9.65 -7.69 6.63
C ALA A 151 10.74 -7.27 5.63
N TYR A 152 10.62 -7.77 4.41
CA TYR A 152 11.48 -7.45 3.26
C TYR A 152 10.73 -6.46 2.35
N PRO A 153 11.06 -5.17 2.34
CA PRO A 153 10.38 -4.20 1.48
C PRO A 153 10.78 -4.41 0.02
N PHE A 154 9.81 -4.41 -0.88
CA PHE A 154 10.06 -4.55 -2.31
C PHE A 154 9.53 -3.39 -3.16
N ALA A 155 8.63 -2.59 -2.61
CA ALA A 155 8.14 -1.35 -3.20
C ALA A 155 7.98 -0.28 -2.14
N ALA A 156 8.30 0.96 -2.50
CA ALA A 156 8.03 2.16 -1.70
C ALA A 156 7.60 3.30 -2.62
N TYR A 157 6.74 4.17 -2.13
CA TYR A 157 6.28 5.34 -2.85
C TYR A 157 5.96 6.48 -1.90
N VAL A 158 5.92 7.69 -2.45
CA VAL A 158 5.40 8.89 -1.80
C VAL A 158 4.36 9.53 -2.69
N LEU A 159 3.39 10.20 -2.07
CA LEU A 159 2.38 10.94 -2.82
C LEU A 159 2.96 12.25 -3.35
N GLY A 160 2.52 12.60 -4.54
CA GLY A 160 2.76 13.86 -5.22
C GLY A 160 1.50 14.38 -5.87
N LEU A 161 1.61 15.44 -6.64
CA LEU A 161 0.54 16.02 -7.42
C LEU A 161 0.79 15.72 -8.92
N ALA A 162 -0.04 14.86 -9.50
CA ALA A 162 -0.06 14.65 -10.95
C ALA A 162 -0.92 15.72 -11.62
N TYR A 163 -0.50 16.20 -12.79
CA TYR A 163 -1.20 17.24 -13.53
C TYR A 163 -1.20 16.98 -15.05
N ASN A 164 -2.24 17.47 -15.72
CA ASN A 164 -2.34 17.44 -17.17
C ASN A 164 -1.63 18.67 -17.75
N VAL A 165 -0.53 18.43 -18.47
CA VAL A 165 0.36 19.47 -19.05
C VAL A 165 -0.41 20.38 -20.01
N ASP A 166 -1.29 19.82 -20.86
CA ASP A 166 -2.03 20.60 -21.86
C ASP A 166 -3.02 21.57 -21.20
N LEU A 167 -3.65 21.15 -20.10
CA LEU A 167 -4.54 22.01 -19.32
C LEU A 167 -3.76 23.08 -18.56
N PHE A 168 -2.59 22.76 -18.03
CA PHE A 168 -1.67 23.72 -17.41
C PHE A 168 -1.18 24.77 -18.41
N LYS A 169 -0.80 24.37 -19.63
CA LYS A 169 -0.42 25.29 -20.72
C LYS A 169 -1.56 26.26 -21.04
N LYS A 170 -2.78 25.75 -21.22
CA LYS A 170 -3.95 26.59 -21.51
C LYS A 170 -4.27 27.59 -20.39
N ALA A 171 -4.02 27.21 -19.13
CA ALA A 171 -4.24 28.07 -17.95
C ALA A 171 -3.06 29.00 -17.64
N GLY A 172 -1.98 28.99 -18.43
CA GLY A 172 -0.78 29.81 -18.19
C GLY A 172 0.01 29.41 -16.93
N LEU A 173 -0.06 28.12 -16.56
CA LEU A 173 0.58 27.55 -15.38
C LEU A 173 1.93 26.85 -15.68
N MET A 174 2.52 27.12 -16.85
CA MET A 174 3.89 26.70 -17.19
C MET A 174 4.86 27.87 -17.17
N ASN A 175 6.11 27.60 -16.90
CA ASN A 175 7.23 28.50 -17.01
C ASN A 175 7.76 28.53 -18.45
N ALA A 176 8.68 29.47 -18.74
CA ALA A 176 9.26 29.62 -20.09
C ALA A 176 10.14 28.43 -20.52
N ASP A 177 10.67 27.67 -19.57
CA ASP A 177 11.46 26.45 -19.78
C ASP A 177 10.62 25.18 -19.84
N ASP A 178 9.30 25.31 -19.94
CA ASP A 178 8.32 24.21 -19.96
C ASP A 178 8.28 23.37 -18.67
N THR A 179 8.77 23.93 -17.55
CA THR A 179 8.49 23.37 -16.21
C THR A 179 7.15 23.88 -15.69
N PRO A 180 6.42 23.11 -14.85
CA PRO A 180 5.18 23.61 -14.24
C PRO A 180 5.46 24.69 -13.20
N LYS A 181 4.55 25.63 -13.06
CA LYS A 181 4.43 26.39 -11.80
C LYS A 181 3.93 25.41 -10.73
N GLN A 182 4.57 25.45 -9.56
CA GLN A 182 4.19 24.56 -8.46
C GLN A 182 3.37 25.35 -7.43
N PRO A 183 2.18 24.86 -7.04
CA PRO A 183 1.43 25.48 -5.94
C PRO A 183 2.22 25.29 -4.64
N LYS A 184 2.47 26.37 -3.91
CA LYS A 184 3.24 26.35 -2.68
C LYS A 184 2.49 25.72 -1.51
N ASP A 185 1.16 25.87 -1.52
CA ASP A 185 0.26 25.37 -0.48
C ASP A 185 -1.11 24.95 -1.05
N TRP A 186 -1.96 24.37 -0.22
CA TRP A 186 -3.28 23.90 -0.62
C TRP A 186 -4.21 25.02 -1.13
N ASN A 187 -4.06 26.24 -0.64
CA ASN A 187 -4.86 27.37 -1.13
C ASN A 187 -4.45 27.74 -2.57
N GLU A 188 -3.15 27.80 -2.85
CA GLU A 188 -2.68 28.07 -4.20
C GLU A 188 -3.02 26.93 -5.17
N LEU A 189 -3.07 25.65 -4.70
CA LEU A 189 -3.61 24.54 -5.50
C LEU A 189 -5.06 24.81 -5.90
N ALA A 190 -5.91 25.25 -4.96
CA ALA A 190 -7.29 25.61 -5.27
C ALA A 190 -7.38 26.77 -6.27
N GLU A 191 -6.51 27.80 -6.16
CA GLU A 191 -6.42 28.88 -7.15
C GLU A 191 -5.98 28.39 -8.54
N PHE A 192 -5.05 27.45 -8.60
CA PHE A 192 -4.65 26.82 -9.87
C PHE A 192 -5.83 26.05 -10.48
N ALA A 193 -6.54 25.31 -9.65
CA ALA A 193 -7.73 24.57 -10.10
C ALA A 193 -8.82 25.48 -10.66
N VAL A 194 -9.05 26.68 -10.05
CA VAL A 194 -9.96 27.71 -10.56
C VAL A 194 -9.45 28.25 -11.92
N LYS A 195 -8.17 28.65 -12.02
CA LYS A 195 -7.59 29.16 -13.28
C LYS A 195 -7.74 28.15 -14.41
N ILE A 196 -7.55 26.86 -14.11
CA ILE A 196 -7.70 25.79 -15.13
C ILE A 196 -9.16 25.70 -15.56
N LYS A 197 -10.09 25.67 -14.60
CA LYS A 197 -11.52 25.59 -14.92
C LYS A 197 -12.01 26.79 -15.72
N ASP A 198 -11.59 27.99 -15.35
CA ASP A 198 -11.94 29.22 -16.06
C ASP A 198 -11.39 29.25 -17.50
N ALA A 199 -10.15 28.75 -17.70
CA ALA A 199 -9.51 28.75 -19.01
C ALA A 199 -10.02 27.61 -19.93
N THR A 200 -10.51 26.50 -19.38
CA THR A 200 -10.72 25.27 -20.14
C THR A 200 -12.12 24.68 -20.01
N GLY A 201 -12.89 25.06 -18.99
CA GLY A 201 -14.17 24.44 -18.63
C GLY A 201 -14.01 23.06 -17.96
N VAL A 202 -12.77 22.56 -17.80
CA VAL A 202 -12.50 21.25 -17.20
C VAL A 202 -12.30 21.41 -15.69
N PRO A 203 -12.86 20.50 -14.84
CA PRO A 203 -12.56 20.48 -13.41
C PRO A 203 -11.06 20.53 -13.12
N GLY A 204 -10.64 21.46 -12.26
CA GLY A 204 -9.23 21.68 -11.98
C GLY A 204 -8.61 20.60 -11.10
N PHE A 205 -9.43 19.91 -10.29
CA PHE A 205 -8.94 18.90 -9.35
C PHE A 205 -9.95 17.76 -9.17
N ILE A 206 -9.46 16.57 -8.81
CA ILE A 206 -10.28 15.45 -8.33
C ILE A 206 -9.87 15.15 -6.89
N PHE A 207 -10.87 14.93 -6.04
CA PHE A 207 -10.68 14.31 -4.74
C PHE A 207 -11.56 13.05 -4.67
N PRO A 208 -10.97 11.83 -4.55
CA PRO A 208 -11.74 10.59 -4.45
C PRO A 208 -12.45 10.49 -3.11
N THR A 209 -13.48 9.64 -3.00
CA THR A 209 -14.32 9.52 -1.81
C THR A 209 -14.83 8.10 -1.58
N ALA A 210 -14.32 7.12 -2.29
CA ALA A 210 -14.85 5.77 -2.23
C ALA A 210 -13.75 4.71 -2.18
N ASN A 211 -14.10 3.55 -1.60
CA ASN A 211 -13.23 2.38 -1.51
C ASN A 211 -11.89 2.67 -0.79
N ASN A 212 -11.94 3.44 0.30
CA ASN A 212 -10.83 3.86 1.16
C ASN A 212 -9.87 4.90 0.54
N VAL A 213 -10.01 5.22 -0.75
CA VAL A 213 -9.03 6.05 -1.46
C VAL A 213 -9.07 7.51 -1.00
N GLY A 214 -10.25 8.04 -0.73
CA GLY A 214 -10.41 9.41 -0.24
C GLY A 214 -9.80 9.58 1.14
N GLY A 215 -10.12 8.68 2.05
CA GLY A 215 -9.56 8.68 3.40
C GLY A 215 -8.05 8.50 3.40
N TRP A 216 -7.53 7.60 2.57
CA TRP A 216 -6.10 7.40 2.38
C TRP A 216 -5.39 8.68 1.92
N ILE A 217 -5.87 9.35 0.88
CA ILE A 217 -5.30 10.62 0.38
C ILE A 217 -5.49 11.75 1.40
N PHE A 218 -6.65 11.79 2.09
CA PHE A 218 -6.97 12.82 3.07
C PHE A 218 -5.99 12.84 4.24
N THR A 219 -5.38 11.71 4.60
CA THR A 219 -4.39 11.69 5.69
C THR A 219 -3.23 12.64 5.41
N SER A 220 -2.67 12.66 4.18
CA SER A 220 -1.59 13.59 3.81
C SER A 220 -2.01 15.05 3.92
N VAL A 221 -3.25 15.36 3.52
CA VAL A 221 -3.81 16.71 3.69
C VAL A 221 -3.91 17.04 5.17
N ALA A 222 -4.55 16.19 5.96
CA ALA A 222 -4.83 16.43 7.38
C ALA A 222 -3.54 16.54 8.22
N TRP A 223 -2.55 15.69 8.01
CA TRP A 223 -1.24 15.80 8.68
C TRP A 223 -0.58 17.16 8.39
N SER A 224 -0.66 17.63 7.14
CA SER A 224 -0.09 18.94 6.78
C SER A 224 -0.81 20.14 7.43
N TYR A 225 -2.04 19.93 7.91
CA TYR A 225 -2.76 20.87 8.79
C TYR A 225 -2.41 20.69 10.27
N GLY A 226 -1.72 19.62 10.65
CA GLY A 226 -1.30 19.28 12.00
C GLY A 226 -2.23 18.31 12.72
N ALA A 227 -3.12 17.63 12.01
CA ALA A 227 -3.95 16.58 12.59
C ALA A 227 -3.11 15.34 12.92
N GLU A 228 -3.52 14.64 13.98
CA GLU A 228 -3.07 13.28 14.33
C GLU A 228 -4.28 12.37 14.35
N PHE A 229 -4.20 11.19 13.73
CA PHE A 229 -5.35 10.28 13.69
C PHE A 229 -5.44 9.39 14.90
N MET A 230 -4.30 8.96 15.42
CA MET A 230 -4.27 8.16 16.63
C MET A 230 -2.94 8.31 17.38
N LYS A 231 -2.96 7.99 18.67
CA LYS A 231 -1.76 7.94 19.50
C LYS A 231 -1.84 6.81 20.52
N LYS A 232 -0.70 6.36 20.99
CA LYS A 232 -0.63 5.42 22.12
C LYS A 232 -0.92 6.13 23.43
N ASP A 233 -1.74 5.46 24.27
CA ASP A 233 -2.00 5.81 25.66
C ASP A 233 -1.74 4.54 26.51
N GLY A 234 -0.53 4.40 27.03
CA GLY A 234 -0.03 3.13 27.57
C GLY A 234 0.10 2.06 26.49
N ASP A 235 -0.54 0.91 26.71
CA ASP A 235 -0.59 -0.18 25.72
C ASP A 235 -1.73 -0.07 24.72
N LYS A 236 -2.62 0.94 24.88
CA LYS A 236 -3.81 1.11 24.04
C LYS A 236 -3.62 2.22 23.00
N TRP A 237 -4.35 2.11 21.90
CA TRP A 237 -4.47 3.16 20.92
C TRP A 237 -5.69 4.02 21.19
N LYS A 238 -5.55 5.32 20.98
CA LYS A 238 -6.61 6.31 21.14
C LYS A 238 -6.75 7.12 19.86
N ALA A 239 -7.97 7.21 19.33
CA ALA A 239 -8.31 8.09 18.23
C ALA A 239 -8.23 9.56 18.66
N THR A 240 -7.68 10.43 17.79
CA THR A 240 -7.39 11.84 18.13
C THR A 240 -7.79 12.83 17.03
N PHE A 241 -8.49 12.39 15.99
CA PHE A 241 -8.81 13.22 14.84
C PHE A 241 -10.12 14.05 14.98
N ASP A 242 -10.71 14.13 16.16
CA ASP A 242 -11.74 15.09 16.54
C ASP A 242 -11.13 16.47 16.89
N SER A 243 -10.14 16.89 16.13
CA SER A 243 -9.32 18.07 16.38
C SER A 243 -9.69 19.23 15.45
N PRO A 244 -9.40 20.49 15.84
CA PRO A 244 -9.57 21.65 14.96
C PRO A 244 -8.78 21.51 13.65
N GLU A 245 -7.58 20.97 13.71
CA GLU A 245 -6.68 20.78 12.57
C GLU A 245 -7.29 19.83 11.53
N ALA A 246 -7.86 18.71 11.97
CA ALA A 246 -8.57 17.78 11.09
C ALA A 246 -9.84 18.43 10.51
N ALA A 247 -10.56 19.23 11.30
CA ALA A 247 -11.75 19.93 10.84
C ALA A 247 -11.40 21.01 9.79
N GLU A 248 -10.29 21.74 9.95
CA GLU A 248 -9.79 22.70 8.95
C GLU A 248 -9.39 22.00 7.64
N ALA A 249 -8.72 20.84 7.73
CA ALA A 249 -8.38 20.05 6.55
C ALA A 249 -9.63 19.54 5.81
N LEU A 250 -10.64 19.06 6.53
CA LEU A 250 -11.90 18.60 5.93
C LEU A 250 -12.70 19.79 5.35
N GLN A 251 -12.64 20.97 5.99
CA GLN A 251 -13.22 22.20 5.45
C GLN A 251 -12.57 22.61 4.14
N PHE A 252 -11.25 22.48 4.00
CA PHE A 252 -10.56 22.70 2.73
C PHE A 252 -11.13 21.80 1.61
N ILE A 253 -11.31 20.50 1.87
CA ILE A 253 -11.91 19.57 0.90
C ILE A 253 -13.35 20.00 0.53
N LYS A 254 -14.13 20.41 1.53
CA LYS A 254 -15.48 20.94 1.31
C LYS A 254 -15.46 22.21 0.43
N ASP A 255 -14.51 23.12 0.69
CA ASP A 255 -14.35 24.37 -0.05
C ASP A 255 -13.99 24.13 -1.53
N LEU A 256 -13.23 23.09 -1.87
CA LEU A 256 -12.96 22.74 -3.27
C LEU A 256 -14.23 22.58 -4.11
N LYS A 257 -15.32 22.09 -3.51
CA LYS A 257 -16.61 21.95 -4.19
C LYS A 257 -17.48 23.20 -4.08
N TRP A 258 -17.69 23.70 -2.87
CA TRP A 258 -18.78 24.67 -2.61
C TRP A 258 -18.33 26.12 -2.72
N LYS A 259 -17.06 26.41 -2.52
CA LYS A 259 -16.48 27.75 -2.62
C LYS A 259 -15.75 27.94 -3.95
N TYR A 260 -14.91 27.00 -4.33
CA TYR A 260 -14.09 27.08 -5.54
C TYR A 260 -14.74 26.44 -6.77
N ASP A 261 -15.66 25.50 -6.56
CA ASP A 261 -16.39 24.77 -7.62
C ASP A 261 -15.43 24.12 -8.64
N VAL A 262 -14.34 23.49 -8.16
CA VAL A 262 -13.26 22.94 -9.01
C VAL A 262 -13.27 21.43 -9.15
N LEU A 263 -14.18 20.73 -8.45
CA LEU A 263 -14.31 19.28 -8.52
C LEU A 263 -15.29 18.86 -9.63
N PRO A 264 -15.22 17.61 -10.14
CA PRO A 264 -16.24 17.02 -10.98
C PRO A 264 -17.64 17.04 -10.31
N SER A 265 -18.71 17.02 -11.11
CA SER A 265 -20.08 16.94 -10.58
C SER A 265 -20.34 15.65 -9.82
N ASN A 266 -19.85 14.51 -10.33
CA ASN A 266 -19.79 13.25 -9.59
C ASN A 266 -18.60 13.29 -8.64
N THR A 267 -18.86 13.15 -7.35
CA THR A 267 -17.83 13.11 -6.30
C THR A 267 -17.67 11.71 -5.69
N PHE A 268 -18.51 10.75 -6.05
CA PHE A 268 -18.33 9.35 -5.68
C PHE A 268 -17.34 8.69 -6.64
N ILE A 269 -16.04 8.85 -6.34
CA ILE A 269 -14.92 8.47 -7.19
C ILE A 269 -13.99 7.56 -6.40
N ASP A 270 -13.69 6.39 -6.95
CA ASP A 270 -12.70 5.46 -6.43
C ASP A 270 -11.35 5.58 -7.18
N TYR A 271 -10.43 4.68 -6.85
CA TYR A 271 -9.09 4.64 -7.46
C TYR A 271 -9.13 4.53 -8.98
N THR A 272 -9.93 3.62 -9.53
CA THR A 272 -10.04 3.41 -10.97
C THR A 272 -10.65 4.61 -11.68
N GLU A 273 -11.73 5.17 -11.14
CA GLU A 273 -12.43 6.28 -11.77
C GLU A 273 -11.63 7.59 -11.70
N GLN A 274 -10.80 7.83 -10.67
CA GLN A 274 -9.94 9.01 -10.64
C GLN A 274 -8.90 8.97 -11.78
N PHE A 275 -8.21 7.83 -11.98
CA PHE A 275 -7.23 7.71 -13.06
C PHE A 275 -7.86 7.72 -14.44
N LYS A 276 -9.04 7.15 -14.60
CA LYS A 276 -9.80 7.22 -15.84
C LYS A 276 -10.20 8.67 -16.16
N THR A 277 -10.71 9.40 -15.17
CA THR A 277 -11.11 10.80 -15.36
C THR A 277 -9.91 11.68 -15.68
N PHE A 278 -8.78 11.50 -14.99
CA PHE A 278 -7.53 12.19 -15.29
C PHE A 278 -6.97 11.77 -16.65
N GLY A 279 -6.81 10.48 -16.90
CA GLY A 279 -6.22 9.92 -18.13
C GLY A 279 -7.02 10.22 -19.40
N THR A 280 -8.33 10.51 -19.28
CA THR A 280 -9.15 11.00 -20.39
C THR A 280 -9.22 12.52 -20.50
N GLY A 281 -8.41 13.26 -19.72
CA GLY A 281 -8.35 14.72 -19.74
C GLY A 281 -9.59 15.44 -19.20
N LYS A 282 -10.43 14.74 -18.43
CA LYS A 282 -11.67 15.29 -17.85
C LYS A 282 -11.47 15.92 -16.48
N ALA A 283 -10.25 15.93 -15.97
CA ALA A 283 -9.80 16.71 -14.84
C ALA A 283 -8.31 16.99 -14.95
N ALA A 284 -7.84 18.05 -14.31
CA ALA A 284 -6.50 18.55 -14.53
C ALA A 284 -5.47 18.08 -13.51
N MET A 285 -5.86 17.86 -12.26
CA MET A 285 -4.93 17.48 -11.19
C MET A 285 -5.52 16.36 -10.32
N ILE A 286 -4.64 15.47 -9.86
CA ILE A 286 -4.94 14.43 -8.87
C ILE A 286 -3.75 14.27 -7.90
N ILE A 287 -3.99 13.82 -6.69
CA ILE A 287 -2.93 13.31 -5.81
C ILE A 287 -2.69 11.85 -6.19
N ALA A 288 -1.43 11.51 -6.45
CA ALA A 288 -1.04 10.17 -6.89
C ALA A 288 0.42 9.88 -6.52
N ALA A 289 0.79 8.60 -6.49
CA ALA A 289 2.17 8.16 -6.33
C ALA A 289 2.92 8.10 -7.68
N GLY A 290 4.25 7.89 -7.63
CA GLY A 290 5.11 7.87 -8.81
C GLY A 290 4.88 6.70 -9.77
N ASP A 291 4.06 5.72 -9.42
CA ASP A 291 3.62 4.61 -10.27
C ASP A 291 2.34 4.91 -11.09
N MET A 292 1.73 6.08 -10.86
CA MET A 292 0.54 6.56 -11.58
C MET A 292 0.61 6.43 -13.11
N PRO A 293 1.76 6.61 -13.78
CA PRO A 293 1.82 6.40 -15.23
C PRO A 293 1.38 5.00 -15.68
N GLY A 294 1.56 3.97 -14.83
CA GLY A 294 1.04 2.63 -15.06
C GLY A 294 -0.48 2.55 -15.05
N ASP A 295 -1.12 3.33 -14.20
CA ASP A 295 -2.58 3.36 -14.07
C ASP A 295 -3.25 4.10 -15.24
N VAL A 296 -2.65 5.18 -15.72
CA VAL A 296 -3.26 6.00 -16.80
C VAL A 296 -2.98 5.49 -18.21
N ARG A 297 -2.01 4.61 -18.40
CA ARG A 297 -1.62 4.09 -19.74
C ARG A 297 -2.79 3.45 -20.51
N SER A 298 -3.73 2.83 -19.80
CA SER A 298 -4.90 2.17 -20.41
C SER A 298 -5.96 3.15 -20.92
N TYR A 299 -5.82 4.44 -20.63
CA TYR A 299 -6.72 5.51 -21.10
C TYR A 299 -6.14 6.30 -22.27
N GLU A 300 -5.04 5.81 -22.86
CA GLU A 300 -4.39 6.38 -24.05
C GLU A 300 -3.95 7.84 -23.90
N MET A 301 -3.74 8.31 -22.66
CA MET A 301 -3.17 9.64 -22.42
C MET A 301 -1.77 9.74 -23.03
N ASN A 302 -1.52 10.81 -23.78
CA ASN A 302 -0.18 11.03 -24.32
C ASN A 302 0.82 11.24 -23.18
N THR A 303 1.96 10.55 -23.22
CA THR A 303 3.01 10.67 -22.21
C THR A 303 3.52 12.10 -22.04
N GLU A 304 3.52 12.90 -23.13
CA GLU A 304 3.86 14.34 -23.08
C GLU A 304 2.83 15.20 -22.35
N SER A 305 1.60 14.68 -22.15
CA SER A 305 0.53 15.37 -21.42
C SER A 305 0.52 15.05 -19.93
N ILE A 306 1.40 14.15 -19.46
CA ILE A 306 1.51 13.74 -18.05
C ILE A 306 2.63 14.53 -17.39
N GLY A 307 2.32 15.21 -16.29
CA GLY A 307 3.29 15.84 -15.42
C GLY A 307 3.10 15.44 -13.96
N MET A 308 4.18 15.55 -13.18
CA MET A 308 4.16 15.35 -11.73
C MET A 308 5.02 16.37 -11.01
N MET A 309 4.61 16.75 -9.81
CA MET A 309 5.33 17.63 -8.90
C MET A 309 5.14 17.20 -7.45
N ALA A 310 5.90 17.79 -6.52
CA ALA A 310 5.71 17.53 -5.09
C ALA A 310 4.29 17.91 -4.63
N ILE A 311 3.81 17.25 -3.58
CA ILE A 311 2.55 17.61 -2.91
C ILE A 311 2.65 19.03 -2.31
N PRO A 312 1.58 19.85 -2.29
CA PRO A 312 1.61 21.16 -1.66
C PRO A 312 1.84 21.11 -0.15
N LYS A 313 2.40 22.18 0.41
CA LYS A 313 2.52 22.33 1.87
C LYS A 313 1.16 22.68 2.50
N GLY A 314 0.98 22.27 3.75
CA GLY A 314 -0.11 22.75 4.57
C GLY A 314 0.35 23.82 5.57
N PRO A 315 -0.57 24.34 6.40
CA PRO A 315 -0.27 25.38 7.37
C PRO A 315 0.75 24.99 8.45
N LYS A 316 0.90 23.69 8.71
CA LYS A 316 1.78 23.15 9.76
C LYS A 316 3.01 22.44 9.24
N GLY A 317 3.10 22.21 7.93
CA GLY A 317 4.30 21.61 7.36
C GLY A 317 4.12 21.06 5.96
N HIS A 318 5.23 20.59 5.42
CA HIS A 318 5.27 19.80 4.19
C HIS A 318 5.29 18.33 4.59
N ILE A 319 4.20 17.63 4.39
CA ILE A 319 4.05 16.24 4.82
C ILE A 319 3.45 15.44 3.66
N THR A 320 4.02 14.29 3.37
CA THR A 320 3.47 13.35 2.40
C THR A 320 3.37 11.95 2.99
N LEU A 321 2.39 11.19 2.54
CA LEU A 321 2.28 9.78 2.87
C LEU A 321 3.40 9.00 2.19
N MET A 322 4.07 8.16 2.96
CA MET A 322 4.95 7.10 2.49
C MET A 322 4.23 5.75 2.63
N GLY A 323 3.99 5.12 1.50
CA GLY A 323 3.42 3.78 1.44
C GLY A 323 4.36 2.80 0.75
N GLY A 324 3.96 1.54 0.73
CA GLY A 324 4.75 0.51 0.08
C GLY A 324 4.21 -0.89 0.31
N SER A 325 4.98 -1.87 -0.19
CA SER A 325 4.65 -3.28 -0.06
C SER A 325 5.85 -4.08 0.40
N VAL A 326 5.59 -5.12 1.17
CA VAL A 326 6.60 -5.99 1.76
C VAL A 326 6.30 -7.46 1.53
N TYR A 327 7.34 -8.26 1.59
CA TYR A 327 7.21 -9.67 1.91
C TYR A 327 7.47 -9.89 3.39
N GLU A 328 6.60 -10.63 4.02
CA GLU A 328 6.76 -11.14 5.38
C GLU A 328 7.04 -12.64 5.35
N VAL A 329 7.73 -13.11 6.39
CA VAL A 329 7.96 -14.54 6.60
C VAL A 329 7.21 -14.96 7.85
N SER A 330 6.44 -16.03 7.76
CA SER A 330 5.65 -16.54 8.88
C SER A 330 6.52 -16.83 10.10
N ASN A 331 6.06 -16.46 11.30
CA ASN A 331 6.72 -16.75 12.57
C ASN A 331 6.90 -18.26 12.84
N ASN A 332 6.24 -19.12 12.09
CA ASN A 332 6.40 -20.58 12.19
C ASN A 332 7.57 -21.12 11.35
N ALA A 333 8.23 -20.24 10.55
CA ALA A 333 9.36 -20.63 9.72
C ALA A 333 10.58 -21.01 10.55
N SER A 334 11.26 -22.09 10.17
CA SER A 334 12.59 -22.41 10.70
C SER A 334 13.65 -21.48 10.11
N ASP A 335 14.82 -21.38 10.74
CA ASP A 335 15.94 -20.56 10.25
C ASP A 335 16.30 -20.91 8.79
N LYS A 336 16.23 -22.21 8.43
CA LYS A 336 16.52 -22.65 7.07
C LYS A 336 15.42 -22.21 6.08
N GLN A 337 14.16 -22.19 6.50
CA GLN A 337 13.07 -21.65 5.70
C GLN A 337 13.18 -20.13 5.53
N ILE A 338 13.62 -19.40 6.57
CA ILE A 338 13.90 -17.95 6.48
C ILE A 338 15.04 -17.71 5.46
N GLU A 339 16.12 -18.50 5.49
CA GLU A 339 17.20 -18.43 4.49
C GLU A 339 16.64 -18.60 3.06
N GLY A 340 15.86 -19.67 2.85
CA GLY A 340 15.24 -19.93 1.56
C GLY A 340 14.26 -18.87 1.10
N ALA A 341 13.46 -18.32 2.03
CA ALA A 341 12.53 -17.24 1.77
C ALA A 341 13.24 -15.96 1.28
N ILE A 342 14.29 -15.51 1.98
CA ILE A 342 15.04 -14.32 1.57
C ILE A 342 15.75 -14.56 0.22
N LYS A 343 16.35 -15.74 0.00
CA LYS A 343 16.93 -16.10 -1.31
C LYS A 343 15.87 -16.06 -2.43
N TRP A 344 14.67 -16.58 -2.18
CA TRP A 344 13.57 -16.54 -3.15
C TRP A 344 13.14 -15.12 -3.48
N ILE A 345 12.93 -14.28 -2.45
CA ILE A 345 12.52 -12.89 -2.66
C ILE A 345 13.59 -12.13 -3.46
N LYS A 346 14.88 -12.34 -3.19
CA LYS A 346 16.00 -11.74 -3.93
C LYS A 346 15.98 -12.05 -5.42
N THR A 347 15.44 -13.16 -5.87
CA THR A 347 15.39 -13.47 -7.31
C THR A 347 14.61 -12.45 -8.14
N ALA A 348 13.68 -11.72 -7.51
CA ALA A 348 12.89 -10.69 -8.16
C ALA A 348 13.26 -9.27 -7.68
N TYR A 349 13.64 -9.13 -6.41
CA TYR A 349 13.76 -7.83 -5.73
C TYR A 349 15.12 -7.64 -5.06
N SER A 350 16.19 -8.01 -5.74
CA SER A 350 17.56 -7.78 -5.25
C SER A 350 17.99 -6.33 -5.45
N PRO A 351 18.68 -5.71 -4.46
CA PRO A 351 19.36 -4.44 -4.64
C PRO A 351 20.78 -4.58 -5.24
N ASP A 352 21.19 -5.80 -5.65
CA ASP A 352 22.53 -6.07 -6.14
C ASP A 352 22.65 -5.74 -7.63
N LEU A 353 23.60 -4.90 -8.01
CA LEU A 353 23.87 -4.58 -9.41
C LEU A 353 24.61 -5.74 -10.10
N THR A 354 23.83 -6.71 -10.58
CA THR A 354 24.34 -7.83 -11.37
C THR A 354 24.00 -7.66 -12.84
N GLU A 355 24.65 -8.40 -13.75
CA GLU A 355 24.27 -8.36 -15.17
C GLU A 355 22.80 -8.78 -15.36
N GLN A 356 22.33 -9.78 -14.60
CA GLN A 356 20.92 -10.19 -14.64
C GLN A 356 19.97 -9.07 -14.17
N PHE A 357 20.36 -8.29 -13.14
CA PHE A 357 19.61 -7.10 -12.72
C PHE A 357 19.48 -6.09 -13.85
N LYS A 358 20.59 -5.78 -14.52
CA LYS A 358 20.64 -4.81 -15.64
C LYS A 358 19.73 -5.26 -16.79
N GLU A 359 19.85 -6.51 -17.22
CA GLU A 359 19.03 -7.09 -18.27
C GLU A 359 17.54 -7.08 -17.93
N ASN A 360 17.19 -7.45 -16.69
CA ASN A 360 15.81 -7.45 -16.23
C ASN A 360 15.23 -6.04 -16.20
N LYS A 361 15.97 -5.06 -15.70
CA LYS A 361 15.53 -3.67 -15.63
C LYS A 361 15.36 -3.06 -17.03
N GLU A 362 16.29 -3.33 -17.93
CA GLU A 362 16.17 -2.86 -19.31
C GLU A 362 14.96 -3.47 -20.03
N LYS A 363 14.74 -4.77 -19.85
CA LYS A 363 13.56 -5.46 -20.40
C LYS A 363 12.26 -4.92 -19.83
N ASP A 364 12.19 -4.70 -18.50
CA ASP A 364 11.03 -4.13 -17.84
C ASP A 364 10.70 -2.74 -18.38
N ILE A 365 11.67 -1.83 -18.39
CA ILE A 365 11.49 -0.46 -18.87
C ILE A 365 11.04 -0.43 -20.33
N LYS A 366 11.67 -1.23 -21.21
CA LYS A 366 11.26 -1.34 -22.62
C LYS A 366 9.84 -1.88 -22.78
N THR A 367 9.46 -2.82 -21.95
CA THR A 367 8.09 -3.39 -21.94
C THR A 367 7.07 -2.31 -21.53
N ARG A 368 7.37 -1.53 -20.51
CA ARG A 368 6.52 -0.43 -20.03
C ARG A 368 6.36 0.65 -21.10
N ILE A 369 7.46 1.05 -21.76
CA ILE A 369 7.41 1.97 -22.92
C ILE A 369 6.52 1.40 -24.03
N GLY A 370 6.68 0.11 -24.37
CA GLY A 370 5.84 -0.57 -25.37
C GLY A 370 4.36 -0.61 -25.01
N ASN A 371 4.02 -0.49 -23.73
CA ASN A 371 2.66 -0.38 -23.21
C ASN A 371 2.19 1.09 -23.05
N ASN A 372 2.85 2.05 -23.65
CA ASN A 372 2.55 3.48 -23.57
C ASN A 372 2.61 4.05 -22.13
N GLU A 373 3.48 3.51 -21.27
CA GLU A 373 3.67 4.00 -19.92
C GLU A 373 4.79 5.04 -19.89
N LEU A 374 4.56 6.18 -19.23
CA LEU A 374 5.59 7.19 -19.00
C LEU A 374 6.59 6.66 -17.97
N ILE A 375 7.83 6.41 -18.40
CA ILE A 375 8.89 5.90 -17.49
C ILE A 375 9.79 6.99 -16.93
N THR A 376 9.65 8.22 -17.38
CA THR A 376 10.45 9.38 -16.95
C THR A 376 10.20 9.76 -15.48
N VAL A 377 9.04 9.39 -14.91
CA VAL A 377 8.73 9.56 -13.49
C VAL A 377 9.55 8.55 -12.67
N LYS A 378 10.26 9.05 -11.66
CA LYS A 378 11.02 8.23 -10.70
C LYS A 378 10.15 7.96 -9.47
N SER A 379 10.28 6.78 -8.88
CA SER A 379 9.60 6.42 -7.64
C SER A 379 10.59 6.30 -6.50
N MET A 380 10.14 6.46 -5.27
CA MET A 380 10.93 6.14 -4.10
C MET A 380 11.33 4.67 -4.13
N SER A 381 12.56 4.38 -3.76
CA SER A 381 13.05 3.01 -3.68
C SER A 381 13.03 2.51 -2.23
N PRO A 382 12.68 1.24 -1.98
CA PRO A 382 12.88 0.61 -0.68
C PRO A 382 14.36 0.39 -0.34
N TRP A 383 15.24 0.64 -1.31
CA TRP A 383 16.69 0.54 -1.16
C TRP A 383 17.34 1.91 -1.09
N ASN A 384 18.54 1.94 -0.54
CA ASN A 384 19.34 3.16 -0.45
C ASN A 384 19.50 3.78 -1.86
N GLN A 385 19.07 5.03 -2.00
CA GLN A 385 19.11 5.79 -3.25
C GLN A 385 20.54 5.95 -3.81
N GLU A 386 21.55 5.94 -2.92
CA GLU A 386 22.93 6.06 -3.30
C GLU A 386 23.57 4.74 -3.77
N SER A 387 22.83 3.63 -3.74
CA SER A 387 23.33 2.34 -4.23
C SER A 387 23.54 2.34 -5.73
N GLU A 388 24.55 1.60 -6.22
CA GLU A 388 24.87 1.49 -7.63
C GLU A 388 23.68 0.95 -8.47
N ALA A 389 22.89 0.05 -7.89
CA ALA A 389 21.72 -0.52 -8.57
C ALA A 389 20.64 0.54 -8.83
N ILE A 390 20.37 1.40 -7.84
CA ILE A 390 19.37 2.46 -8.00
C ILE A 390 19.88 3.58 -8.92
N LYS A 391 21.16 3.95 -8.81
CA LYS A 391 21.77 4.88 -9.76
C LYS A 391 21.70 4.37 -11.20
N PHE A 392 22.03 3.09 -11.40
CA PHE A 392 21.89 2.46 -12.73
C PHE A 392 20.44 2.51 -13.24
N GLU A 393 19.45 2.18 -12.41
CA GLU A 393 18.05 2.24 -12.80
C GLU A 393 17.63 3.67 -13.19
N HIS A 394 18.06 4.69 -12.46
CA HIS A 394 17.77 6.09 -12.77
C HIS A 394 18.45 6.53 -14.08
N GLU A 395 19.72 6.21 -14.28
CA GLU A 395 20.44 6.50 -15.53
C GLU A 395 19.80 5.81 -16.74
N LEU A 396 19.37 4.57 -16.57
CA LEU A 396 18.66 3.82 -17.60
C LEU A 396 17.31 4.45 -17.96
N ARG A 397 16.52 4.87 -16.96
CA ARG A 397 15.26 5.60 -17.16
C ARG A 397 15.50 6.92 -17.89
N ASP A 398 16.51 7.69 -17.50
CA ASP A 398 16.87 8.97 -18.13
C ASP A 398 17.31 8.76 -19.58
N SER A 399 18.06 7.68 -19.87
CA SER A 399 18.51 7.35 -21.25
C SER A 399 17.39 6.87 -22.18
N LEU A 400 16.32 6.30 -21.62
CA LEU A 400 15.16 5.77 -22.34
C LEU A 400 13.91 6.64 -22.18
N ALA A 401 14.06 7.87 -21.66
CA ALA A 401 12.94 8.77 -21.39
C ALA A 401 11.99 8.90 -22.59
N ASN A 402 10.69 8.76 -22.34
CA ASN A 402 9.63 8.78 -23.35
C ASN A 402 8.58 9.88 -23.13
N GLY A 403 8.96 10.94 -22.42
CA GLY A 403 8.21 12.19 -22.20
C GLY A 403 9.14 13.31 -21.83
N ASN A 404 8.63 14.56 -21.81
CA ASN A 404 9.44 15.73 -21.49
C ASN A 404 9.89 15.69 -20.01
N PRO A 405 11.20 15.59 -19.72
CA PRO A 405 11.70 15.52 -18.36
C PRO A 405 11.34 16.76 -17.51
N ASN A 406 11.13 17.93 -18.13
CA ASN A 406 10.74 19.14 -17.42
C ASN A 406 9.33 19.03 -16.80
N HIS A 407 8.45 18.23 -17.40
CA HIS A 407 7.10 18.00 -16.87
C HIS A 407 7.07 17.21 -15.55
N VAL A 408 8.11 16.45 -15.27
CA VAL A 408 8.22 15.61 -14.06
C VAL A 408 9.40 15.99 -13.18
N LYS A 409 10.16 17.02 -13.57
CA LYS A 409 11.38 17.44 -12.88
C LYS A 409 11.14 17.73 -11.39
N LEU A 410 10.09 18.47 -11.06
CA LEU A 410 9.79 18.85 -9.67
C LEU A 410 9.44 17.65 -8.79
N TYR A 411 8.84 16.60 -9.36
CA TYR A 411 8.60 15.36 -8.63
C TYR A 411 9.87 14.52 -8.49
N ASN A 412 10.64 14.39 -9.57
CA ASN A 412 11.89 13.62 -9.54
C ASN A 412 12.92 14.24 -8.59
N ASP A 413 13.04 15.58 -8.59
CA ASP A 413 13.89 16.30 -7.64
C ASP A 413 13.39 16.08 -6.19
N PHE A 414 12.08 16.13 -5.97
CA PHE A 414 11.46 15.87 -4.67
C PHE A 414 11.72 14.43 -4.19
N VAL A 415 11.61 13.42 -5.04
CA VAL A 415 11.91 12.02 -4.67
C VAL A 415 13.40 11.81 -4.40
N ALA A 416 14.27 12.53 -5.11
CA ALA A 416 15.71 12.46 -4.91
C ALA A 416 16.18 13.14 -3.61
N ASP A 417 15.55 14.26 -3.26
CA ASP A 417 15.81 15.01 -2.03
C ASP A 417 14.47 15.57 -1.51
N MET A 418 13.94 14.96 -0.45
CA MET A 418 12.68 15.36 0.16
C MET A 418 12.74 16.74 0.84
N GLY A 419 13.93 17.30 1.05
CA GLY A 419 14.14 18.62 1.65
C GLY A 419 13.53 18.73 3.04
N ASP A 420 12.55 19.65 3.20
CA ASP A 420 11.80 19.84 4.45
C ASP A 420 10.53 18.98 4.56
N CYS A 421 10.29 18.10 3.58
CA CYS A 421 9.12 17.23 3.61
C CYS A 421 9.30 16.07 4.59
N VAL A 422 8.31 15.91 5.45
CA VAL A 422 8.23 14.78 6.38
C VAL A 422 7.52 13.62 5.67
N LEU A 423 8.20 12.49 5.61
CA LEU A 423 7.60 11.23 5.17
C LEU A 423 6.80 10.64 6.33
N HIS A 424 5.50 10.63 6.20
CA HIS A 424 4.63 10.03 7.22
C HIS A 424 4.24 8.62 6.77
N PRO A 425 4.60 7.58 7.53
CA PRO A 425 4.10 6.23 7.25
C PRO A 425 2.59 6.19 7.45
N GLU A 426 1.95 5.20 6.87
CA GLU A 426 0.53 4.95 7.09
C GLU A 426 0.27 4.64 8.58
N GLU A 427 -0.98 4.90 9.04
CA GLU A 427 -1.31 4.71 10.45
C GLU A 427 -1.06 3.26 10.90
N PRO A 428 -0.52 3.05 12.10
CA PRO A 428 0.07 1.78 12.50
C PRO A 428 -0.93 0.66 12.78
N VAL A 429 -2.21 0.97 13.00
CA VAL A 429 -3.27 0.00 13.27
C VAL A 429 -4.59 0.45 12.64
N CYS A 430 -5.39 -0.50 12.14
CA CYS A 430 -6.72 -0.27 11.58
C CYS A 430 -6.75 0.84 10.48
N ALA A 431 -5.67 0.97 9.69
CA ALA A 431 -5.56 2.03 8.71
C ALA A 431 -6.66 1.94 7.64
N GLN A 432 -7.00 0.74 7.20
CA GLN A 432 -8.04 0.54 6.19
C GLN A 432 -9.43 0.92 6.70
N GLU A 433 -9.73 0.62 7.95
CA GLU A 433 -10.98 1.00 8.61
C GLU A 433 -11.05 2.50 8.82
N LEU A 434 -9.94 3.13 9.21
CA LEU A 434 -9.84 4.59 9.31
C LEU A 434 -10.14 5.25 7.96
N TYR A 435 -9.54 4.77 6.87
CA TYR A 435 -9.77 5.33 5.53
C TYR A 435 -11.24 5.24 5.11
N GLY A 436 -11.92 4.12 5.39
CA GLY A 436 -13.35 3.95 5.11
C GLY A 436 -14.25 4.90 5.90
N ILE A 437 -13.89 5.19 7.15
CA ILE A 437 -14.59 6.17 8.00
C ILE A 437 -14.37 7.58 7.46
N LEU A 438 -13.14 7.92 7.09
CA LEU A 438 -12.81 9.22 6.52
C LEU A 438 -13.47 9.44 5.15
N ASP A 439 -13.56 8.41 4.29
CA ASP A 439 -14.36 8.46 3.05
C ASP A 439 -15.77 8.95 3.31
N SER A 440 -16.40 8.41 4.36
CA SER A 440 -17.78 8.79 4.74
C SER A 440 -17.88 10.27 5.16
N CYS A 441 -16.88 10.79 5.88
CA CYS A 441 -16.83 12.21 6.23
C CYS A 441 -16.65 13.10 4.99
N ILE A 442 -15.75 12.69 4.07
CA ILE A 442 -15.48 13.41 2.83
C ILE A 442 -16.73 13.42 1.93
N GLN A 443 -17.39 12.27 1.76
CA GLN A 443 -18.65 12.19 1.01
C GLN A 443 -19.72 13.12 1.59
N ALA A 444 -19.86 13.15 2.91
CA ALA A 444 -20.83 14.00 3.58
C ALA A 444 -20.61 15.48 3.27
N VAL A 445 -19.38 15.99 3.40
CA VAL A 445 -19.08 17.41 3.12
C VAL A 445 -19.15 17.76 1.63
N LEU A 446 -18.94 16.78 0.74
CA LEU A 446 -19.07 17.00 -0.71
C LEU A 446 -20.49 16.84 -1.25
N THR A 447 -21.40 16.26 -0.48
CA THR A 447 -22.82 16.09 -0.87
C THR A 447 -23.75 17.09 -0.19
N ASP A 448 -23.42 17.54 1.01
CA ASP A 448 -24.18 18.55 1.76
C ASP A 448 -23.29 19.76 2.11
N LYS A 449 -23.61 20.89 1.49
CA LYS A 449 -22.88 22.14 1.77
C LYS A 449 -23.05 22.66 3.20
N ASN A 450 -24.06 22.20 3.94
CA ASN A 450 -24.29 22.58 5.34
C ASN A 450 -23.69 21.60 6.35
N ALA A 451 -23.08 20.49 5.88
CA ALA A 451 -22.45 19.51 6.76
C ALA A 451 -21.37 20.19 7.65
N ASP A 452 -21.41 19.90 8.94
CA ASP A 452 -20.43 20.41 9.91
C ASP A 452 -19.22 19.47 9.99
N CYS A 453 -18.06 19.98 9.60
CA CYS A 453 -16.82 19.21 9.56
C CYS A 453 -16.40 18.70 10.95
N ALA A 454 -16.53 19.54 11.98
CA ALA A 454 -16.13 19.19 13.34
C ALA A 454 -17.05 18.12 13.94
N GLU A 455 -18.36 18.26 13.77
CA GLU A 455 -19.32 17.27 14.27
C GLU A 455 -19.20 15.92 13.53
N LEU A 456 -18.93 15.93 12.22
CA LEU A 456 -18.68 14.71 11.45
C LEU A 456 -17.44 13.97 11.98
N LEU A 457 -16.31 14.70 12.15
CA LEU A 457 -15.07 14.10 12.63
C LEU A 457 -15.17 13.64 14.08
N LYS A 458 -15.87 14.37 14.94
CA LYS A 458 -16.12 13.97 16.33
C LYS A 458 -16.88 12.64 16.40
N LYS A 459 -17.94 12.50 15.59
CA LYS A 459 -18.68 11.25 15.49
C LYS A 459 -17.79 10.12 14.96
N ALA A 460 -17.07 10.38 13.86
CA ALA A 460 -16.17 9.43 13.21
C ALA A 460 -15.06 8.96 14.16
N ASN A 461 -14.46 9.88 14.94
CA ASN A 461 -13.45 9.57 15.95
C ASN A 461 -13.98 8.63 17.04
N SER A 462 -15.21 8.91 17.52
CA SER A 462 -15.86 8.03 18.52
C SER A 462 -16.20 6.66 17.93
N ASP A 463 -16.74 6.63 16.73
CA ASP A 463 -17.08 5.38 16.04
C ASP A 463 -15.82 4.53 15.76
N PHE A 464 -14.72 5.15 15.37
CA PHE A 464 -13.43 4.49 15.13
C PHE A 464 -12.85 3.92 16.43
N GLN A 465 -12.87 4.72 17.52
CA GLN A 465 -12.42 4.24 18.83
C GLN A 465 -13.18 2.99 19.26
N GLN A 466 -14.51 3.07 19.28
CA GLN A 466 -15.37 2.02 19.84
C GLN A 466 -15.42 0.75 18.99
N ASN A 467 -15.43 0.90 17.65
CA ASN A 467 -15.63 -0.25 16.77
C ASN A 467 -14.33 -0.94 16.39
N TYR A 468 -13.17 -0.26 16.50
CA TYR A 468 -11.89 -0.78 16.00
C TYR A 468 -10.80 -0.73 17.08
N LEU A 469 -10.43 0.45 17.61
CA LEU A 469 -9.28 0.54 18.50
C LEU A 469 -9.52 -0.14 19.87
N ASP A 470 -10.73 -0.07 20.40
CA ASP A 470 -11.09 -0.76 21.66
C ASP A 470 -11.18 -2.29 21.51
N ASN A 471 -11.23 -2.79 20.28
CA ASN A 471 -11.33 -4.22 19.97
C ASN A 471 -10.00 -4.84 19.52
N LEU A 472 -8.90 -4.09 19.55
CA LEU A 472 -7.58 -4.65 19.29
C LEU A 472 -7.17 -5.57 20.45
N ASP A 473 -6.87 -6.83 20.15
CA ASP A 473 -6.25 -7.77 21.09
C ASP A 473 -4.73 -7.46 21.14
N TYR A 474 -4.24 -7.00 22.29
CA TYR A 474 -2.84 -6.62 22.54
C TYR A 474 -2.04 -7.76 23.19
#